data_76b26024937285783e85a82ee46de176
#
_entry.id   76b26024937285783e85a82ee46de176
#
_cell.length_a   1.000
_cell.length_b   1.000
_cell.length_c   1.000
_cell.angle_alpha   90.00
_cell.angle_beta   90.00
_cell.angle_gamma   90.00
#
_symmetry.space_group_name_H-M   'P 1'
#
loop_
_entity.id
_entity.type
_entity.pdbx_description
1 polymer ?
#
loop_
_entity_poly.entity_id
_entity_poly.type
_entity_poly.pdbx_seq_one_letter_code
_entity_poly.pdbx_strand_id
1 'polypeptide(L)'
;MNNIKIINKSNILHNLKIVQKCNKNICVMVKADAYGHNYKTIINELKNKVQWFGVANEQEALNVKKIVPYSNVLIVGKVTDYYRIIKNNISFTIDSLNELNKVLEVCKKNNFSAKIHIAINTGMNRIGLKSIKEFKSLLSIFEQNEKHIILEGIFTHCYDADCKNTHFYEQMEDFYQYVKMIKNKNVLVHIGGSYALQHKLPEYINMVRIGYFIYGYGKTGLKPVMQINSKIIKIIYCKKGEYVGYGNKTKLTKDTTIAIVPIGYADGLSRNLSNNKYSMKINNENAYVVGNICMDMCMLDVTNLPIKVGDEVICYNNAKTIAKIVNTSPYEILTNFQKLRGKTVVK
;
A
#
# COMPACT_ATOMS: atom_id res chain seq x y z
N MET A 1 22.47 -13.63 -1.40
CA MET A 1 21.10 -13.80 -0.89
C MET A 1 20.25 -14.37 -2.02
N ASN A 2 19.48 -15.42 -1.71
CA ASN A 2 18.74 -16.19 -2.73
C ASN A 2 17.30 -15.69 -2.94
N ASN A 3 16.83 -14.73 -2.11
CA ASN A 3 15.47 -14.23 -2.19
C ASN A 3 15.35 -13.16 -3.27
N ILE A 4 14.29 -13.28 -4.10
CA ILE A 4 14.03 -12.37 -5.21
C ILE A 4 12.57 -11.92 -5.12
N LYS A 5 12.36 -10.61 -5.05
CA LYS A 5 11.06 -9.96 -5.24
C LYS A 5 10.89 -9.70 -6.73
N ILE A 6 9.94 -10.34 -7.35
CA ILE A 6 9.60 -10.16 -8.77
C ILE A 6 8.42 -9.21 -8.84
N ILE A 7 8.59 -8.11 -9.56
CA ILE A 7 7.54 -7.14 -9.87
C ILE A 7 7.14 -7.28 -11.32
N ASN A 8 5.91 -7.69 -11.56
CA ASN A 8 5.39 -7.89 -12.90
C ASN A 8 4.88 -6.56 -13.48
N LYS A 9 5.65 -5.99 -14.40
CA LYS A 9 5.35 -4.73 -15.09
C LYS A 9 4.06 -4.80 -15.89
N SER A 10 3.84 -5.88 -16.63
CA SER A 10 2.64 -6.02 -17.44
C SER A 10 1.38 -6.04 -16.60
N ASN A 11 1.42 -6.64 -15.40
CA ASN A 11 0.31 -6.65 -14.46
C ASN A 11 0.04 -5.25 -13.88
N ILE A 12 1.09 -4.46 -13.57
CA ILE A 12 0.91 -3.05 -13.13
C ILE A 12 0.15 -2.27 -14.19
N LEU A 13 0.62 -2.34 -15.45
CA LEU A 13 0.02 -1.60 -16.56
C LEU A 13 -1.40 -2.08 -16.89
N HIS A 14 -1.63 -3.38 -16.81
CA HIS A 14 -2.97 -3.97 -16.94
C HIS A 14 -3.92 -3.43 -15.86
N ASN A 15 -3.50 -3.46 -14.61
CA ASN A 15 -4.30 -2.97 -13.50
C ASN A 15 -4.57 -1.45 -13.61
N LEU A 16 -3.55 -0.68 -14.02
CA LEU A 16 -3.72 0.75 -14.27
C LEU A 16 -4.78 1.03 -15.35
N LYS A 17 -4.77 0.30 -16.48
CA LYS A 17 -5.79 0.43 -17.53
C LYS A 17 -7.21 0.19 -17.01
N ILE A 18 -7.38 -0.77 -16.08
CA ILE A 18 -8.69 -1.03 -15.45
C ILE A 18 -9.10 0.15 -14.55
N VAL A 19 -8.17 0.72 -13.79
CA VAL A 19 -8.42 1.87 -12.92
C VAL A 19 -8.73 3.12 -13.75
N GLN A 20 -8.05 3.36 -14.85
CA GLN A 20 -8.23 4.52 -15.73
C GLN A 20 -9.64 4.61 -16.35
N LYS A 21 -10.39 3.51 -16.41
CA LYS A 21 -11.78 3.52 -16.88
C LYS A 21 -12.73 4.39 -16.03
N CYS A 22 -12.31 4.83 -14.85
CA CYS A 22 -13.09 5.76 -14.03
C CYS A 22 -13.11 7.21 -14.57
N ASN A 23 -12.28 7.54 -15.57
CA ASN A 23 -12.15 8.88 -16.18
C ASN A 23 -11.93 10.01 -15.15
N LYS A 24 -11.17 9.74 -14.10
CA LYS A 24 -10.78 10.70 -13.05
C LYS A 24 -9.27 10.80 -12.98
N ASN A 25 -8.76 11.90 -12.42
CA ASN A 25 -7.34 11.98 -12.06
C ASN A 25 -6.97 10.83 -11.10
N ILE A 26 -5.80 10.25 -11.27
CA ILE A 26 -5.36 9.12 -10.47
C ILE A 26 -4.19 9.54 -9.60
N CYS A 27 -4.36 9.37 -8.28
CA CYS A 27 -3.30 9.43 -7.30
C CYS A 27 -2.95 8.00 -6.88
N VAL A 28 -1.79 7.50 -7.34
CA VAL A 28 -1.32 6.17 -6.94
C VAL A 28 -0.67 6.24 -5.57
N MET A 29 -1.16 5.43 -4.64
CA MET A 29 -0.59 5.33 -3.30
C MET A 29 0.67 4.47 -3.33
N VAL A 30 1.82 5.10 -3.02
CA VAL A 30 3.15 4.44 -2.99
C VAL A 30 3.76 4.42 -1.59
N LYS A 31 2.96 4.71 -0.55
CA LYS A 31 3.34 4.61 0.86
C LYS A 31 3.74 3.18 1.26
N ALA A 32 4.47 3.03 2.37
CA ALA A 32 4.95 1.75 2.90
C ALA A 32 5.68 0.94 1.81
N ASP A 33 6.69 1.55 1.18
CA ASP A 33 7.45 0.96 0.07
C ASP A 33 6.56 0.48 -1.09
N ALA A 34 5.56 1.31 -1.49
CA ALA A 34 4.54 0.94 -2.46
C ALA A 34 3.81 -0.36 -2.07
N TYR A 35 3.34 -0.42 -0.82
CA TYR A 35 2.73 -1.64 -0.23
C TYR A 35 3.68 -2.85 -0.34
N GLY A 36 4.96 -2.63 -0.04
CA GLY A 36 5.99 -3.66 -0.10
C GLY A 36 6.51 -4.02 -1.51
N HIS A 37 6.05 -3.33 -2.56
CA HIS A 37 6.39 -3.64 -3.96
C HIS A 37 7.67 -2.95 -4.47
N ASN A 38 8.43 -2.26 -3.62
CA ASN A 38 9.54 -1.39 -3.98
C ASN A 38 9.07 -0.11 -4.70
N TYR A 39 8.95 0.97 -3.94
CA TYR A 39 8.41 2.24 -4.44
C TYR A 39 9.19 2.80 -5.64
N LYS A 40 10.51 2.61 -5.70
CA LYS A 40 11.34 3.08 -6.83
C LYS A 40 10.92 2.41 -8.14
N THR A 41 10.70 1.10 -8.09
CA THR A 41 10.22 0.33 -9.23
C THR A 41 8.84 0.80 -9.68
N ILE A 42 7.88 0.90 -8.74
CA ILE A 42 6.50 1.29 -9.06
C ILE A 42 6.44 2.71 -9.64
N ILE A 43 7.18 3.67 -9.06
CA ILE A 43 7.22 5.05 -9.56
C ILE A 43 7.80 5.10 -10.97
N ASN A 44 8.92 4.41 -11.24
CA ASN A 44 9.53 4.39 -12.57
C ASN A 44 8.58 3.85 -13.65
N GLU A 45 7.77 2.84 -13.32
CA GLU A 45 6.79 2.30 -14.26
C GLU A 45 5.57 3.22 -14.50
N LEU A 46 5.24 4.09 -13.53
CA LEU A 46 4.01 4.88 -13.55
C LEU A 46 4.20 6.38 -13.75
N LYS A 47 5.41 6.93 -13.63
CA LYS A 47 5.71 8.38 -13.58
C LYS A 47 5.12 9.22 -14.73
N ASN A 48 4.97 8.63 -15.92
CA ASN A 48 4.41 9.33 -17.09
C ASN A 48 2.97 8.87 -17.40
N LYS A 49 2.32 8.14 -16.51
CA LYS A 49 1.02 7.51 -16.75
C LYS A 49 -0.05 7.90 -15.72
N VAL A 50 0.37 8.56 -14.64
CA VAL A 50 -0.51 9.03 -13.58
C VAL A 50 -0.17 10.46 -13.20
N GLN A 51 -1.13 11.19 -12.66
CA GLN A 51 -0.99 12.61 -12.33
C GLN A 51 -0.36 12.83 -10.96
N TRP A 52 -0.57 11.89 -10.02
CA TRP A 52 -0.23 12.04 -8.62
C TRP A 52 0.35 10.79 -8.01
N PHE A 53 1.28 10.99 -7.06
CA PHE A 53 1.71 9.95 -6.11
C PHE A 53 1.32 10.34 -4.70
N GLY A 54 0.67 9.41 -3.98
CA GLY A 54 0.26 9.60 -2.60
C GLY A 54 1.13 8.81 -1.62
N VAL A 55 1.54 9.45 -0.54
CA VAL A 55 2.42 8.89 0.49
C VAL A 55 1.86 9.15 1.89
N ALA A 56 2.42 8.49 2.92
CA ALA A 56 1.95 8.63 4.28
C ALA A 56 2.66 9.75 5.06
N ASN A 57 3.93 10.01 4.77
CA ASN A 57 4.77 10.89 5.57
C ASN A 57 5.79 11.67 4.73
N GLU A 58 6.50 12.56 5.40
CA GLU A 58 7.48 13.48 4.82
C GLU A 58 8.66 12.75 4.14
N GLN A 59 9.20 11.73 4.80
CA GLN A 59 10.36 11.01 4.28
C GLN A 59 10.02 10.25 2.99
N GLU A 60 8.83 9.63 2.94
CA GLU A 60 8.34 8.98 1.72
C GLU A 60 8.18 10.01 0.59
N ALA A 61 7.60 11.19 0.88
CA ALA A 61 7.41 12.25 -0.10
C ALA A 61 8.72 12.74 -0.70
N LEU A 62 9.72 13.00 0.14
CA LEU A 62 11.04 13.41 -0.29
C LEU A 62 11.75 12.34 -1.12
N ASN A 63 11.57 11.07 -0.76
CA ASN A 63 12.10 9.96 -1.54
C ASN A 63 11.44 9.85 -2.92
N VAL A 64 10.13 10.10 -3.02
CA VAL A 64 9.42 10.16 -4.30
C VAL A 64 9.95 11.32 -5.15
N LYS A 65 10.08 12.52 -4.57
CA LYS A 65 10.58 13.71 -5.28
C LYS A 65 12.00 13.54 -5.83
N LYS A 66 12.87 12.77 -5.16
CA LYS A 66 14.21 12.43 -5.68
C LYS A 66 14.16 11.63 -6.99
N ILE A 67 13.10 10.85 -7.22
CA ILE A 67 12.95 10.04 -8.44
C ILE A 67 12.20 10.81 -9.52
N VAL A 68 11.18 11.56 -9.12
CA VAL A 68 10.26 12.30 -10.00
C VAL A 68 10.05 13.73 -9.52
N PRO A 69 11.06 14.63 -9.71
CA PRO A 69 11.05 15.99 -9.13
C PRO A 69 9.82 16.81 -9.54
N TYR A 70 9.32 16.60 -10.76
CA TYR A 70 8.22 17.39 -11.34
C TYR A 70 6.83 16.77 -11.13
N SER A 71 6.73 15.54 -10.64
CA SER A 71 5.43 14.91 -10.36
C SER A 71 4.76 15.54 -9.14
N ASN A 72 3.42 15.55 -9.16
CA ASN A 72 2.65 15.92 -7.99
C ASN A 72 2.75 14.83 -6.92
N VAL A 73 3.07 15.24 -5.70
CA VAL A 73 3.19 14.34 -4.53
C VAL A 73 2.32 14.86 -3.41
N LEU A 74 1.46 14.02 -2.87
CA LEU A 74 0.54 14.33 -1.78
C LEU A 74 0.88 13.50 -0.54
N ILE A 75 1.16 14.18 0.58
CA ILE A 75 1.22 13.55 1.89
C ILE A 75 -0.21 13.49 2.46
N VAL A 76 -0.76 12.28 2.62
CA VAL A 76 -2.11 12.09 3.19
C VAL A 76 -2.12 11.97 4.72
N GLY A 77 -0.96 11.87 5.35
CA GLY A 77 -0.78 11.89 6.80
C GLY A 77 -0.44 13.27 7.33
N LYS A 78 0.01 13.32 8.57
CA LYS A 78 0.41 14.57 9.23
C LYS A 78 1.81 15.00 8.81
N VAL A 79 2.03 16.32 8.80
CA VAL A 79 3.31 16.97 8.52
C VAL A 79 3.74 17.74 9.77
N THR A 80 5.03 17.70 10.08
CA THR A 80 5.64 18.41 11.21
C THR A 80 6.65 19.45 10.77
N ASP A 81 7.39 19.18 9.70
CA ASP A 81 8.39 20.08 9.10
C ASP A 81 7.80 20.79 7.85
N TYR A 82 6.91 21.75 8.08
CA TYR A 82 6.26 22.51 7.01
C TYR A 82 7.26 23.22 6.10
N TYR A 83 8.35 23.79 6.67
CA TYR A 83 9.37 24.47 5.89
C TYR A 83 9.97 23.55 4.82
N ARG A 84 10.40 22.37 5.23
CA ARG A 84 11.04 21.38 4.34
C ARG A 84 10.09 20.90 3.24
N ILE A 85 8.82 20.66 3.59
CA ILE A 85 7.82 20.13 2.66
C ILE A 85 7.42 21.19 1.63
N ILE A 86 7.19 22.42 2.05
CA ILE A 86 6.82 23.52 1.15
C ILE A 86 7.98 23.86 0.21
N LYS A 87 9.22 23.95 0.72
CA LYS A 87 10.43 24.21 -0.07
C LYS A 87 10.64 23.16 -1.18
N ASN A 88 10.22 21.91 -0.97
CA ASN A 88 10.29 20.84 -1.96
C ASN A 88 9.06 20.74 -2.86
N ASN A 89 8.15 21.73 -2.84
CA ASN A 89 6.93 21.77 -3.64
C ASN A 89 6.12 20.46 -3.52
N ILE A 90 5.85 20.04 -2.28
CA ILE A 90 5.07 18.84 -1.95
C ILE A 90 3.74 19.29 -1.36
N SER A 91 2.64 18.76 -1.90
CA SER A 91 1.29 18.99 -1.37
C SER A 91 1.07 18.14 -0.12
N PHE A 92 0.35 18.68 0.85
CA PHE A 92 0.13 17.99 2.12
C PHE A 92 -1.25 18.24 2.72
N THR A 93 -1.59 17.43 3.69
CA THR A 93 -2.89 17.45 4.37
C THR A 93 -2.86 18.31 5.61
N ILE A 94 -3.94 19.09 5.80
CA ILE A 94 -4.32 19.67 7.10
C ILE A 94 -5.73 19.24 7.48
N ASP A 95 -6.05 19.31 8.79
CA ASP A 95 -7.39 19.04 9.30
C ASP A 95 -7.78 19.92 10.52
N SER A 96 -7.10 21.05 10.71
CA SER A 96 -7.43 22.01 11.79
C SER A 96 -6.98 23.43 11.46
N LEU A 97 -7.65 24.42 12.09
CA LEU A 97 -7.25 25.82 12.06
C LEU A 97 -5.84 26.03 12.63
N ASN A 98 -5.49 25.31 13.69
CA ASN A 98 -4.17 25.41 14.30
C ASN A 98 -3.05 25.03 13.34
N GLU A 99 -3.23 23.94 12.57
CA GLU A 99 -2.27 23.54 11.53
C GLU A 99 -2.16 24.60 10.43
N LEU A 100 -3.30 25.11 9.93
CA LEU A 100 -3.30 26.14 8.91
C LEU A 100 -2.53 27.39 9.35
N ASN A 101 -2.73 27.83 10.58
CA ASN A 101 -2.03 29.00 11.12
C ASN A 101 -0.51 28.78 11.17
N LYS A 102 -0.04 27.60 11.62
CA LYS A 102 1.39 27.25 11.62
C LYS A 102 1.97 27.23 10.19
N VAL A 103 1.24 26.70 9.23
CA VAL A 103 1.65 26.71 7.82
C VAL A 103 1.77 28.15 7.31
N LEU A 104 0.79 29.00 7.63
CA LEU A 104 0.76 30.38 7.22
C LEU A 104 1.92 31.20 7.80
N GLU A 105 2.26 30.98 9.08
CA GLU A 105 3.45 31.58 9.72
C GLU A 105 4.73 31.22 8.96
N VAL A 106 4.92 29.94 8.64
CA VAL A 106 6.09 29.47 7.87
C VAL A 106 6.12 30.12 6.49
N CYS A 107 4.97 30.18 5.80
CA CYS A 107 4.88 30.78 4.47
C CYS A 107 5.18 32.28 4.48
N LYS A 108 4.61 33.05 5.42
CA LYS A 108 4.86 34.49 5.55
C LYS A 108 6.32 34.79 5.85
N LYS A 109 6.91 34.06 6.83
CA LYS A 109 8.32 34.21 7.22
C LYS A 109 9.31 33.98 6.08
N ASN A 110 9.00 33.04 5.17
CA ASN A 110 9.94 32.60 4.10
C ASN A 110 9.50 33.03 2.71
N ASN A 111 8.42 33.80 2.57
CA ASN A 111 7.80 34.17 1.28
C ASN A 111 7.49 32.94 0.41
N PHE A 112 6.95 31.89 1.02
CA PHE A 112 6.54 30.67 0.36
C PHE A 112 5.04 30.68 0.02
N SER A 113 4.64 29.76 -0.88
CA SER A 113 3.26 29.40 -1.14
C SER A 113 3.08 27.88 -0.96
N ALA A 114 2.21 27.50 -0.01
CA ALA A 114 1.93 26.10 0.32
C ALA A 114 0.71 25.58 -0.43
N LYS A 115 0.81 24.36 -0.98
CA LYS A 115 -0.29 23.62 -1.62
C LYS A 115 -0.92 22.67 -0.61
N ILE A 116 -2.18 22.90 -0.29
CA ILE A 116 -2.85 22.27 0.84
C ILE A 116 -4.07 21.47 0.38
N HIS A 117 -4.22 20.26 0.93
CA HIS A 117 -5.43 19.46 0.85
C HIS A 117 -6.10 19.37 2.23
N ILE A 118 -7.38 19.72 2.30
CA ILE A 118 -8.14 19.63 3.55
C ILE A 118 -8.74 18.23 3.66
N ALA A 119 -8.48 17.55 4.76
CA ALA A 119 -9.12 16.27 5.09
C ALA A 119 -10.47 16.51 5.78
N ILE A 120 -11.51 15.82 5.32
CA ILE A 120 -12.84 15.79 5.92
C ILE A 120 -13.13 14.41 6.51
N ASN A 121 -13.56 14.38 7.75
CA ASN A 121 -13.94 13.16 8.42
C ASN A 121 -15.45 12.91 8.27
N THR A 122 -15.79 12.01 7.37
CA THR A 122 -17.16 11.57 7.11
C THR A 122 -17.46 10.19 7.73
N GLY A 123 -16.85 9.88 8.89
CA GLY A 123 -17.12 8.64 9.62
C GLY A 123 -15.91 7.73 9.87
N MET A 124 -14.79 7.89 9.14
CA MET A 124 -13.56 7.09 9.38
C MET A 124 -12.96 7.32 10.77
N ASN A 125 -13.18 8.49 11.40
CA ASN A 125 -12.73 8.85 12.75
C ASN A 125 -11.22 8.67 13.00
N ARG A 126 -10.40 8.98 12.00
CA ARG A 126 -8.94 8.89 12.07
C ARG A 126 -8.26 10.25 11.97
N ILE A 127 -8.52 10.99 10.92
CA ILE A 127 -8.11 12.38 10.66
C ILE A 127 -9.24 13.09 9.93
N GLY A 128 -9.20 14.41 9.94
CA GLY A 128 -10.11 15.25 9.16
C GLY A 128 -11.09 16.03 10.01
N LEU A 129 -11.49 17.18 9.47
CA LEU A 129 -12.49 18.08 10.05
C LEU A 129 -13.87 17.43 10.10
N LYS A 130 -14.59 17.67 11.20
CA LYS A 130 -16.01 17.34 11.37
C LYS A 130 -16.93 18.57 11.40
N SER A 131 -16.37 19.74 11.69
CA SER A 131 -17.15 20.96 11.92
C SER A 131 -17.25 21.80 10.65
N ILE A 132 -18.47 21.98 10.16
CA ILE A 132 -18.79 22.93 9.08
C ILE A 132 -18.38 24.35 9.45
N LYS A 133 -18.54 24.74 10.73
CA LYS A 133 -18.14 26.08 11.22
C LYS A 133 -16.62 26.27 11.08
N GLU A 134 -15.83 25.29 11.52
CA GLU A 134 -14.37 25.34 11.39
C GLU A 134 -13.92 25.34 9.93
N PHE A 135 -14.58 24.54 9.08
CA PHE A 135 -14.31 24.53 7.64
C PHE A 135 -14.55 25.90 6.99
N LYS A 136 -15.66 26.59 7.33
CA LYS A 136 -15.91 27.95 6.85
C LYS A 136 -14.80 28.92 7.29
N SER A 137 -14.34 28.81 8.54
CA SER A 137 -13.22 29.62 9.02
C SER A 137 -11.93 29.36 8.25
N LEU A 138 -11.64 28.08 7.93
CA LEU A 138 -10.50 27.74 7.07
C LEU A 138 -10.62 28.38 5.68
N LEU A 139 -11.78 28.27 5.02
CA LEU A 139 -11.99 28.86 3.70
C LEU A 139 -11.76 30.37 3.70
N SER A 140 -12.24 31.09 4.73
CA SER A 140 -12.00 32.54 4.88
C SER A 140 -10.51 32.86 5.00
N ILE A 141 -9.72 32.06 5.72
CA ILE A 141 -8.26 32.25 5.82
C ILE A 141 -7.58 32.00 4.46
N PHE A 142 -7.99 30.99 3.69
CA PHE A 142 -7.48 30.77 2.35
C PHE A 142 -7.75 31.98 1.44
N GLU A 143 -8.99 32.48 1.40
CA GLU A 143 -9.39 33.66 0.60
C GLU A 143 -8.57 34.91 0.96
N GLN A 144 -8.25 35.11 2.24
CA GLN A 144 -7.46 36.27 2.70
C GLN A 144 -5.94 36.12 2.48
N ASN A 145 -5.44 34.93 2.21
CA ASN A 145 -4.01 34.66 2.15
C ASN A 145 -3.59 33.88 0.89
N GLU A 146 -4.28 34.05 -0.24
CA GLU A 146 -4.05 33.32 -1.50
C GLU A 146 -2.61 33.37 -2.00
N LYS A 147 -1.86 34.41 -1.66
CA LYS A 147 -0.42 34.53 -2.00
C LYS A 147 0.42 33.47 -1.29
N HIS A 148 0.03 33.04 -0.08
CA HIS A 148 0.81 32.19 0.79
C HIS A 148 0.28 30.76 0.93
N ILE A 149 -1.01 30.57 0.72
CA ILE A 149 -1.65 29.25 0.84
C ILE A 149 -2.63 29.02 -0.29
N ILE A 150 -2.55 27.87 -0.92
CA ILE A 150 -3.39 27.44 -2.03
C ILE A 150 -4.24 26.27 -1.55
N LEU A 151 -5.55 26.40 -1.59
CA LEU A 151 -6.45 25.26 -1.44
C LEU A 151 -6.40 24.45 -2.74
N GLU A 152 -5.49 23.45 -2.80
CA GLU A 152 -5.30 22.62 -3.97
C GLU A 152 -6.29 21.44 -4.01
N GLY A 153 -6.73 20.95 -2.83
CA GLY A 153 -7.69 19.86 -2.78
C GLY A 153 -8.47 19.74 -1.48
N ILE A 154 -9.54 18.97 -1.54
CA ILE A 154 -10.34 18.51 -0.40
C ILE A 154 -10.62 17.03 -0.55
N PHE A 155 -10.62 16.28 0.58
CA PHE A 155 -10.85 14.85 0.47
C PHE A 155 -11.49 14.21 1.70
N THR A 156 -12.08 13.05 1.45
CA THR A 156 -12.44 12.09 2.51
C THR A 156 -11.84 10.71 2.24
N HIS A 157 -12.01 9.78 3.18
CA HIS A 157 -11.60 8.38 3.04
C HIS A 157 -12.77 7.45 3.30
N CYS A 158 -13.08 6.62 2.32
CA CYS A 158 -14.18 5.66 2.44
C CYS A 158 -13.78 4.52 3.38
N TYR A 159 -14.54 4.33 4.47
CA TYR A 159 -14.22 3.33 5.49
C TYR A 159 -14.87 1.96 5.20
N ASP A 160 -15.93 1.92 4.38
CA ASP A 160 -16.75 0.73 4.15
C ASP A 160 -17.18 0.56 2.67
N ALA A 161 -16.31 0.98 1.74
CA ALA A 161 -16.62 0.93 0.31
C ALA A 161 -16.57 -0.48 -0.31
N ASP A 162 -16.10 -1.49 0.41
CA ASP A 162 -16.08 -2.89 -0.01
C ASP A 162 -17.36 -3.65 0.36
N CYS A 163 -18.21 -3.08 1.20
CA CYS A 163 -19.50 -3.63 1.58
C CYS A 163 -20.61 -3.19 0.63
N LYS A 164 -21.61 -4.06 0.45
CA LYS A 164 -22.84 -3.76 -0.32
C LYS A 164 -23.89 -3.12 0.59
N ASN A 165 -23.58 -1.95 1.16
CA ASN A 165 -24.47 -1.18 2.02
C ASN A 165 -24.59 0.28 1.55
N THR A 166 -25.36 1.10 2.24
CA THR A 166 -25.57 2.52 1.92
C THR A 166 -24.45 3.44 2.39
N HIS A 167 -23.56 2.99 3.28
CA HIS A 167 -22.56 3.84 3.95
C HIS A 167 -21.66 4.63 3.00
N PHE A 168 -21.35 4.05 1.84
CA PHE A 168 -20.58 4.79 0.82
C PHE A 168 -21.32 6.05 0.37
N TYR A 169 -22.59 5.94 0.07
CA TYR A 169 -23.40 7.08 -0.43
C TYR A 169 -23.67 8.09 0.68
N GLU A 170 -23.94 7.64 1.90
CA GLU A 170 -24.08 8.50 3.08
C GLU A 170 -22.80 9.33 3.31
N GLN A 171 -21.62 8.69 3.23
CA GLN A 171 -20.35 9.41 3.30
C GLN A 171 -20.19 10.44 2.17
N MET A 172 -20.67 10.14 0.95
CA MET A 172 -20.59 11.07 -0.16
C MET A 172 -21.53 12.25 0.01
N GLU A 173 -22.71 12.07 0.58
CA GLU A 173 -23.63 13.16 0.92
C GLU A 173 -23.06 14.07 2.00
N ASP A 174 -22.51 13.49 3.08
CA ASP A 174 -21.82 14.25 4.12
C ASP A 174 -20.64 15.04 3.55
N PHE A 175 -19.84 14.41 2.69
CA PHE A 175 -18.71 15.07 2.05
C PHE A 175 -19.15 16.23 1.15
N TYR A 176 -20.26 16.06 0.45
CA TYR A 176 -20.80 17.09 -0.43
C TYR A 176 -21.19 18.37 0.30
N GLN A 177 -21.58 18.30 1.60
CA GLN A 177 -21.88 19.49 2.42
C GLN A 177 -20.69 20.44 2.51
N TYR A 178 -19.46 19.92 2.45
CA TYR A 178 -18.22 20.70 2.43
C TYR A 178 -17.87 21.15 1.02
N VAL A 179 -17.93 20.22 0.05
CA VAL A 179 -17.57 20.49 -1.35
C VAL A 179 -18.36 21.65 -1.96
N LYS A 180 -19.68 21.73 -1.71
CA LYS A 180 -20.54 22.79 -2.25
C LYS A 180 -20.20 24.20 -1.76
N MET A 181 -19.40 24.33 -0.70
CA MET A 181 -18.95 25.64 -0.19
C MET A 181 -17.72 26.17 -0.92
N ILE A 182 -17.04 25.33 -1.73
CA ILE A 182 -15.83 25.70 -2.44
C ILE A 182 -16.22 26.38 -3.75
N LYS A 183 -15.86 27.66 -3.88
CA LYS A 183 -16.15 28.46 -5.08
C LYS A 183 -15.24 28.12 -6.27
N ASN A 184 -13.95 27.81 -5.97
CA ASN A 184 -12.95 27.51 -6.98
C ASN A 184 -13.15 26.11 -7.56
N LYS A 185 -13.59 26.01 -8.81
CA LYS A 185 -13.84 24.74 -9.52
C LYS A 185 -12.58 23.95 -9.87
N ASN A 186 -11.39 24.55 -9.74
CA ASN A 186 -10.11 23.87 -10.02
C ASN A 186 -9.60 23.06 -8.82
N VAL A 187 -10.27 23.12 -7.67
CA VAL A 187 -9.92 22.36 -6.49
C VAL A 187 -10.10 20.85 -6.75
N LEU A 188 -9.11 20.07 -6.37
CA LEU A 188 -9.18 18.62 -6.48
C LEU A 188 -10.07 18.04 -5.38
N VAL A 189 -11.22 17.52 -5.78
CA VAL A 189 -12.14 16.84 -4.88
C VAL A 189 -11.91 15.34 -4.97
N HIS A 190 -11.38 14.75 -3.90
CA HIS A 190 -10.94 13.37 -4.01
C HIS A 190 -11.30 12.45 -2.84
N ILE A 191 -11.38 11.15 -3.16
CA ILE A 191 -11.69 10.10 -2.19
C ILE A 191 -10.55 9.08 -2.13
N GLY A 192 -10.43 8.42 -0.98
CA GLY A 192 -9.51 7.31 -0.76
C GLY A 192 -10.23 6.00 -0.54
N GLY A 193 -9.52 4.91 -0.90
CA GLY A 193 -10.06 3.56 -0.87
C GLY A 193 -10.30 3.02 -2.27
N SER A 194 -9.53 1.98 -2.67
CA SER A 194 -9.65 1.42 -4.02
C SER A 194 -11.05 0.88 -4.31
N TYR A 195 -11.75 0.38 -3.30
CA TYR A 195 -13.11 -0.15 -3.41
C TYR A 195 -14.14 0.92 -3.79
N ALA A 196 -13.89 2.21 -3.56
CA ALA A 196 -14.76 3.29 -4.02
C ALA A 196 -15.03 3.23 -5.54
N LEU A 197 -14.08 2.68 -6.33
CA LEU A 197 -14.27 2.46 -7.78
C LEU A 197 -15.25 1.34 -8.14
N GLN A 198 -15.83 0.66 -7.19
CA GLN A 198 -16.92 -0.31 -7.41
C GLN A 198 -18.30 0.35 -7.38
N HIS A 199 -18.38 1.58 -6.91
CA HIS A 199 -19.57 2.40 -6.85
C HIS A 199 -19.62 3.41 -8.01
N LYS A 200 -20.83 3.92 -8.32
CA LYS A 200 -20.99 5.07 -9.19
C LYS A 200 -20.50 6.31 -8.43
N LEU A 201 -19.36 6.86 -8.88
CA LEU A 201 -18.81 8.05 -8.25
C LEU A 201 -19.66 9.28 -8.56
N PRO A 202 -19.93 10.18 -7.58
CA PRO A 202 -20.50 11.49 -7.83
C PRO A 202 -19.67 12.31 -8.83
N GLU A 203 -20.33 13.15 -9.63
CA GLU A 203 -19.65 13.95 -10.67
C GLU A 203 -18.64 14.94 -10.08
N TYR A 204 -18.90 15.48 -8.90
CA TYR A 204 -18.01 16.40 -8.22
C TYR A 204 -16.66 15.78 -7.79
N ILE A 205 -16.57 14.44 -7.73
CA ILE A 205 -15.29 13.77 -7.51
C ILE A 205 -14.47 13.83 -8.80
N ASN A 206 -13.31 14.46 -8.77
CA ASN A 206 -12.43 14.63 -9.94
C ASN A 206 -11.08 13.90 -9.80
N MET A 207 -10.75 13.36 -8.63
CA MET A 207 -9.56 12.53 -8.41
C MET A 207 -9.86 11.34 -7.47
N VAL A 208 -9.15 10.23 -7.66
CA VAL A 208 -9.24 9.02 -6.83
C VAL A 208 -7.85 8.60 -6.34
N ARG A 209 -7.76 8.19 -5.06
CA ARG A 209 -6.51 7.69 -4.47
C ARG A 209 -6.55 6.17 -4.40
N ILE A 210 -5.71 5.53 -5.22
CA ILE A 210 -5.75 4.09 -5.47
C ILE A 210 -4.41 3.44 -5.10
N GLY A 211 -4.48 2.40 -4.28
CA GLY A 211 -3.34 1.54 -3.95
C GLY A 211 -3.64 0.09 -4.31
N TYR A 212 -4.51 -0.55 -3.56
CA TYR A 212 -4.80 -1.98 -3.60
C TYR A 212 -5.11 -2.52 -5.01
N PHE A 213 -5.88 -1.78 -5.81
CA PHE A 213 -6.22 -2.18 -7.18
C PHE A 213 -5.01 -2.14 -8.11
N ILE A 214 -4.11 -1.15 -7.94
CA ILE A 214 -2.86 -1.07 -8.73
C ILE A 214 -1.99 -2.30 -8.46
N TYR A 215 -1.97 -2.79 -7.21
CA TYR A 215 -1.19 -3.95 -6.81
C TYR A 215 -1.87 -5.30 -7.10
N GLY A 216 -3.06 -5.28 -7.72
CA GLY A 216 -3.71 -6.46 -8.27
C GLY A 216 -4.74 -7.13 -7.39
N TYR A 217 -5.33 -6.40 -6.45
CA TYR A 217 -6.29 -6.97 -5.50
C TYR A 217 -7.57 -6.14 -5.41
N GLY A 218 -8.67 -6.76 -4.96
CA GLY A 218 -9.92 -6.11 -4.60
C GLY A 218 -11.01 -6.17 -5.66
N LYS A 219 -10.70 -6.32 -6.93
CA LYS A 219 -11.67 -6.39 -8.05
C LYS A 219 -11.35 -7.54 -9.00
N THR A 220 -12.37 -8.12 -9.61
CA THR A 220 -12.20 -9.13 -10.67
C THR A 220 -11.46 -8.55 -11.86
N GLY A 221 -10.59 -9.33 -12.46
CA GLY A 221 -9.77 -8.95 -13.63
C GLY A 221 -8.44 -8.28 -13.28
N LEU A 222 -8.22 -7.88 -12.02
CA LEU A 222 -6.92 -7.41 -11.57
C LEU A 222 -5.94 -8.57 -11.38
N LYS A 223 -4.66 -8.31 -11.63
CA LYS A 223 -3.58 -9.29 -11.59
C LYS A 223 -2.58 -8.95 -10.49
N PRO A 224 -2.25 -9.89 -9.56
CA PRO A 224 -1.20 -9.67 -8.57
C PRO A 224 0.10 -9.23 -9.21
N VAL A 225 0.75 -8.22 -8.61
CA VAL A 225 1.95 -7.58 -9.17
C VAL A 225 3.22 -8.19 -8.60
N MET A 226 3.20 -8.67 -7.35
CA MET A 226 4.37 -9.15 -6.62
C MET A 226 4.37 -10.67 -6.49
N GLN A 227 5.53 -11.27 -6.71
CA GLN A 227 5.86 -12.65 -6.38
C GLN A 227 7.19 -12.68 -5.63
N ILE A 228 7.34 -13.57 -4.66
CA ILE A 228 8.60 -13.80 -3.95
C ILE A 228 9.10 -15.20 -4.26
N ASN A 229 10.30 -15.28 -4.79
CA ASN A 229 10.99 -16.51 -5.06
C ASN A 229 12.24 -16.64 -4.19
N SER A 230 12.59 -17.90 -3.91
CA SER A 230 13.83 -18.29 -3.25
C SER A 230 14.39 -19.56 -3.92
N LYS A 231 15.38 -20.20 -3.29
CA LYS A 231 15.96 -21.44 -3.77
C LYS A 231 16.14 -22.43 -2.63
N ILE A 232 16.07 -23.71 -2.92
CA ILE A 232 16.47 -24.77 -1.98
C ILE A 232 17.97 -24.66 -1.72
N ILE A 233 18.37 -24.53 -0.45
CA ILE A 233 19.78 -24.45 -0.04
C ILE A 233 20.32 -25.77 0.53
N LYS A 234 19.43 -26.64 1.02
CA LYS A 234 19.79 -27.94 1.60
C LYS A 234 18.60 -28.88 1.53
N ILE A 235 18.88 -30.16 1.43
CA ILE A 235 17.90 -31.25 1.55
C ILE A 235 18.35 -32.14 2.70
N ILE A 236 17.43 -32.55 3.55
CA ILE A 236 17.66 -33.37 4.75
C ILE A 236 16.67 -34.52 4.72
N TYR A 237 17.13 -35.72 5.04
CA TYR A 237 16.28 -36.88 5.27
C TYR A 237 16.08 -37.07 6.77
N CYS A 238 14.82 -37.09 7.19
CA CYS A 238 14.42 -37.27 8.59
C CYS A 238 13.58 -38.54 8.74
N LYS A 239 13.83 -39.28 9.83
CA LYS A 239 13.10 -40.52 10.15
C LYS A 239 11.77 -40.23 10.85
N LYS A 240 10.82 -41.16 10.71
CA LYS A 240 9.61 -41.18 11.53
C LYS A 240 9.97 -41.06 13.02
N GLY A 241 9.27 -40.18 13.73
CA GLY A 241 9.48 -39.92 15.14
C GLY A 241 10.41 -38.77 15.47
N GLU A 242 11.21 -38.26 14.52
CA GLU A 242 12.02 -37.06 14.68
C GLU A 242 11.17 -35.79 14.72
N TYR A 243 11.71 -34.72 15.32
CA TYR A 243 11.06 -33.44 15.43
C TYR A 243 11.66 -32.42 14.44
N VAL A 244 10.81 -31.52 13.91
CA VAL A 244 11.24 -30.49 12.96
C VAL A 244 11.04 -29.11 13.55
N GLY A 245 12.11 -28.30 13.59
CA GLY A 245 12.10 -26.90 13.99
C GLY A 245 11.97 -26.69 15.50
N TYR A 246 11.75 -25.44 15.90
CA TYR A 246 11.73 -25.02 17.29
C TYR A 246 10.53 -25.57 18.07
N GLY A 247 10.79 -25.91 19.35
CA GLY A 247 9.76 -26.19 20.34
C GLY A 247 9.17 -27.60 20.28
N ASN A 248 9.77 -28.53 19.52
CA ASN A 248 9.31 -29.93 19.40
C ASN A 248 7.79 -30.06 19.12
N LYS A 249 7.22 -29.12 18.36
CA LYS A 249 5.77 -29.10 18.08
C LYS A 249 5.36 -29.98 16.93
N THR A 250 6.29 -30.29 16.03
CA THR A 250 6.03 -31.08 14.83
C THR A 250 6.84 -32.37 14.88
N LYS A 251 6.20 -33.46 15.28
CA LYS A 251 6.75 -34.82 15.22
C LYS A 251 6.41 -35.47 13.92
N LEU A 252 7.38 -36.01 13.20
CA LEU A 252 7.19 -36.72 11.94
C LEU A 252 6.47 -38.05 12.14
N THR A 253 5.41 -38.28 11.38
CA THR A 253 4.60 -39.49 11.41
C THR A 253 5.08 -40.56 10.43
N LYS A 254 5.95 -40.16 9.47
CA LYS A 254 6.60 -41.01 8.45
C LYS A 254 8.01 -40.50 8.18
N ASP A 255 8.81 -41.30 7.51
CA ASP A 255 10.09 -40.87 6.95
C ASP A 255 9.82 -39.71 5.95
N THR A 256 10.54 -38.60 6.09
CA THR A 256 10.23 -37.34 5.40
C THR A 256 11.51 -36.72 4.85
N THR A 257 11.44 -36.30 3.58
CA THR A 257 12.50 -35.49 2.96
C THR A 257 12.13 -34.01 3.12
N ILE A 258 13.06 -33.22 3.67
CA ILE A 258 12.85 -31.83 4.01
C ILE A 258 13.77 -30.94 3.17
N ALA A 259 13.20 -29.95 2.47
CA ALA A 259 13.97 -28.88 1.83
C ALA A 259 14.05 -27.67 2.73
N ILE A 260 15.24 -27.09 2.87
CA ILE A 260 15.50 -25.84 3.60
C ILE A 260 15.51 -24.69 2.59
N VAL A 261 14.68 -23.66 2.86
CA VAL A 261 14.55 -22.45 2.05
C VAL A 261 14.93 -21.25 2.90
N PRO A 262 15.86 -20.38 2.45
CA PRO A 262 16.39 -19.25 3.25
C PRO A 262 15.46 -18.04 3.22
N ILE A 263 14.21 -18.23 3.65
CA ILE A 263 13.21 -17.19 3.86
C ILE A 263 12.48 -17.45 5.17
N GLY A 264 12.38 -16.43 6.01
CA GLY A 264 11.75 -16.54 7.32
C GLY A 264 10.93 -15.30 7.69
N TYR A 265 10.56 -15.20 8.98
CA TYR A 265 9.73 -14.09 9.42
C TYR A 265 10.46 -12.73 9.39
N ALA A 266 11.79 -12.70 9.43
CA ALA A 266 12.56 -11.47 9.23
C ALA A 266 12.47 -10.95 7.79
N ASP A 267 12.08 -11.79 6.83
CA ASP A 267 11.84 -11.44 5.44
C ASP A 267 10.38 -11.07 5.14
N GLY A 268 9.50 -11.15 6.14
CA GLY A 268 8.08 -10.85 6.03
C GLY A 268 7.15 -12.06 5.93
N LEU A 269 7.68 -13.28 5.95
CA LEU A 269 6.88 -14.51 5.94
C LEU A 269 6.29 -14.76 7.35
N SER A 270 4.97 -14.72 7.50
CA SER A 270 4.33 -14.86 8.81
C SER A 270 4.64 -16.23 9.46
N ARG A 271 5.01 -16.22 10.75
CA ARG A 271 5.22 -17.45 11.53
C ARG A 271 3.91 -18.25 11.72
N ASN A 272 2.76 -17.62 11.59
CA ASN A 272 1.45 -18.29 11.66
C ASN A 272 1.15 -19.20 10.46
N LEU A 273 2.01 -19.20 9.44
CA LEU A 273 1.97 -20.13 8.29
C LEU A 273 2.63 -21.48 8.56
N SER A 274 3.17 -21.69 9.76
CA SER A 274 3.85 -22.91 10.20
C SER A 274 2.92 -24.14 10.27
N ASN A 275 3.53 -25.32 10.36
CA ASN A 275 2.86 -26.58 10.68
C ASN A 275 1.74 -26.94 9.68
N ASN A 276 2.09 -27.12 8.42
CA ASN A 276 1.24 -27.56 7.30
C ASN A 276 0.08 -26.61 6.95
N LYS A 277 0.08 -25.37 7.47
CA LYS A 277 -0.97 -24.40 7.14
C LYS A 277 -0.78 -23.73 5.78
N TYR A 278 0.45 -23.73 5.27
CA TYR A 278 0.80 -23.09 4.02
C TYR A 278 1.70 -23.96 3.17
N SER A 279 1.53 -23.90 1.86
CA SER A 279 2.41 -24.53 0.89
C SER A 279 3.08 -23.51 -0.01
N MET A 280 4.32 -23.76 -0.38
CA MET A 280 5.06 -23.08 -1.43
C MET A 280 5.07 -23.95 -2.68
N LYS A 281 5.41 -23.39 -3.83
CA LYS A 281 5.47 -24.17 -5.07
C LYS A 281 6.91 -24.42 -5.50
N ILE A 282 7.20 -25.66 -5.86
CA ILE A 282 8.46 -26.11 -6.46
C ILE A 282 8.08 -26.95 -7.69
N ASN A 283 8.55 -26.56 -8.88
CA ASN A 283 8.21 -27.25 -10.14
C ASN A 283 6.68 -27.46 -10.34
N ASN A 284 5.86 -26.45 -9.96
CA ASN A 284 4.39 -26.46 -9.92
C ASN A 284 3.73 -27.37 -8.88
N GLU A 285 4.50 -28.17 -8.13
CA GLU A 285 4.00 -28.99 -7.01
C GLU A 285 3.95 -28.20 -5.71
N ASN A 286 3.03 -28.57 -4.83
CA ASN A 286 2.89 -27.95 -3.51
C ASN A 286 3.81 -28.64 -2.50
N ALA A 287 4.69 -27.88 -1.86
CA ALA A 287 5.52 -28.30 -0.75
C ALA A 287 5.06 -27.58 0.54
N TYR A 288 4.55 -28.33 1.51
CA TYR A 288 3.99 -27.76 2.74
C TYR A 288 5.08 -27.37 3.74
N VAL A 289 4.86 -26.25 4.42
CA VAL A 289 5.74 -25.81 5.52
C VAL A 289 5.62 -26.81 6.69
N VAL A 290 6.70 -27.50 7.02
CA VAL A 290 6.78 -28.42 8.17
C VAL A 290 7.57 -27.77 9.30
N GLY A 291 7.09 -27.93 10.53
CA GLY A 291 7.67 -27.24 11.69
C GLY A 291 7.38 -25.75 11.72
N ASN A 292 7.99 -25.06 12.70
CA ASN A 292 7.85 -23.62 12.86
C ASN A 292 8.75 -22.87 11.86
N ILE A 293 8.22 -21.87 11.17
CA ILE A 293 9.02 -20.91 10.39
C ILE A 293 10.00 -20.21 11.34
N CYS A 294 11.28 -20.23 10.98
CA CYS A 294 12.37 -19.61 11.73
C CYS A 294 12.55 -18.13 11.32
N MET A 295 13.50 -17.43 11.94
CA MET A 295 13.82 -16.05 11.62
C MET A 295 14.27 -15.91 10.16
N ASP A 296 15.17 -16.78 9.70
CA ASP A 296 15.89 -16.64 8.44
C ASP A 296 15.59 -17.76 7.43
N MET A 297 14.84 -18.78 7.82
CA MET A 297 14.56 -19.94 6.95
C MET A 297 13.28 -20.66 7.36
N CYS A 298 12.80 -21.47 6.44
CA CYS A 298 11.70 -22.43 6.69
C CYS A 298 12.02 -23.79 6.08
N MET A 299 11.29 -24.79 6.52
CA MET A 299 11.39 -26.19 6.14
C MET A 299 10.16 -26.60 5.37
N LEU A 300 10.32 -27.26 4.24
CA LEU A 300 9.24 -27.76 3.40
C LEU A 300 9.30 -29.29 3.32
N ASP A 301 8.16 -29.96 3.52
CA ASP A 301 8.02 -31.39 3.19
C ASP A 301 8.02 -31.53 1.66
N VAL A 302 9.06 -32.20 1.15
CA VAL A 302 9.27 -32.48 -0.27
C VAL A 302 9.36 -33.97 -0.54
N THR A 303 8.81 -34.78 0.35
CA THR A 303 8.77 -36.25 0.20
C THR A 303 8.10 -36.60 -1.13
N ASN A 304 8.78 -37.45 -1.92
CA ASN A 304 8.37 -37.90 -3.26
C ASN A 304 8.37 -36.79 -4.35
N LEU A 305 8.89 -35.60 -4.09
CA LEU A 305 9.06 -34.60 -5.15
C LEU A 305 10.44 -34.75 -5.79
N PRO A 306 10.52 -34.71 -7.15
CA PRO A 306 11.79 -34.76 -7.89
C PRO A 306 12.48 -33.39 -7.81
N ILE A 307 13.22 -33.14 -6.72
CA ILE A 307 13.85 -31.85 -6.43
C ILE A 307 15.34 -32.00 -6.13
N LYS A 308 16.07 -30.90 -6.30
CA LYS A 308 17.48 -30.79 -5.96
C LYS A 308 17.82 -29.45 -5.32
N VAL A 309 18.96 -29.36 -4.67
CA VAL A 309 19.52 -28.10 -4.18
C VAL A 309 19.70 -27.14 -5.36
N GLY A 310 19.26 -25.88 -5.20
CA GLY A 310 19.26 -24.86 -6.23
C GLY A 310 17.92 -24.68 -6.96
N ASP A 311 16.98 -25.61 -6.84
CA ASP A 311 15.66 -25.48 -7.44
C ASP A 311 14.91 -24.26 -6.90
N GLU A 312 14.17 -23.58 -7.79
CA GLU A 312 13.41 -22.39 -7.46
C GLU A 312 12.15 -22.74 -6.63
N VAL A 313 11.92 -21.94 -5.61
CA VAL A 313 10.75 -22.03 -4.74
C VAL A 313 9.95 -20.74 -4.86
N ILE A 314 8.70 -20.82 -5.31
CA ILE A 314 7.75 -19.71 -5.25
C ILE A 314 7.20 -19.64 -3.82
N CYS A 315 7.77 -18.74 -3.03
CA CYS A 315 7.43 -18.60 -1.62
C CYS A 315 6.14 -17.81 -1.38
N TYR A 316 5.80 -16.92 -2.34
CA TYR A 316 4.63 -16.07 -2.27
C TYR A 316 4.20 -15.60 -3.66
N ASN A 317 2.89 -15.65 -3.92
CA ASN A 317 2.30 -15.11 -5.14
C ASN A 317 0.90 -14.50 -4.94
N ASN A 318 0.30 -14.64 -3.76
CA ASN A 318 -1.05 -14.12 -3.50
C ASN A 318 -1.26 -13.76 -2.02
N ALA A 319 -1.47 -12.45 -1.77
CA ALA A 319 -1.70 -11.94 -0.41
C ALA A 319 -3.02 -12.42 0.21
N LYS A 320 -4.07 -12.61 -0.60
CA LYS A 320 -5.38 -13.05 -0.09
C LYS A 320 -5.31 -14.45 0.52
N THR A 321 -4.57 -15.37 -0.11
CA THR A 321 -4.39 -16.74 0.40
C THR A 321 -3.75 -16.71 1.78
N ILE A 322 -2.64 -16.00 1.92
CA ILE A 322 -1.93 -15.90 3.20
C ILE A 322 -2.79 -15.19 4.25
N ALA A 323 -3.40 -14.06 3.89
CA ALA A 323 -4.25 -13.28 4.79
C ALA A 323 -5.39 -14.13 5.38
N LYS A 324 -6.02 -14.98 4.57
CA LYS A 324 -7.05 -15.92 5.03
C LYS A 324 -6.51 -16.93 6.05
N ILE A 325 -5.31 -17.49 5.79
CA ILE A 325 -4.70 -18.49 6.69
C ILE A 325 -4.35 -17.88 8.04
N VAL A 326 -3.80 -16.65 8.04
CA VAL A 326 -3.32 -16.01 9.27
C VAL A 326 -4.36 -15.05 9.90
N ASN A 327 -5.58 -15.02 9.36
CA ASN A 327 -6.70 -14.18 9.80
C ASN A 327 -6.35 -12.70 9.91
N THR A 328 -5.90 -12.13 8.80
CA THR A 328 -5.55 -10.70 8.72
C THR A 328 -5.91 -10.08 7.37
N SER A 329 -5.62 -8.78 7.22
CA SER A 329 -5.82 -8.06 5.96
C SER A 329 -4.73 -8.40 4.94
N PRO A 330 -5.07 -8.58 3.64
CA PRO A 330 -4.08 -8.68 2.58
C PRO A 330 -3.11 -7.49 2.50
N TYR A 331 -3.51 -6.30 2.96
CA TYR A 331 -2.62 -5.13 3.04
C TYR A 331 -1.43 -5.36 3.98
N GLU A 332 -1.66 -6.00 5.13
CA GLU A 332 -0.61 -6.35 6.08
C GLU A 332 0.38 -7.33 5.45
N ILE A 333 -0.12 -8.36 4.78
CA ILE A 333 0.73 -9.35 4.09
C ILE A 333 1.62 -8.67 3.03
N LEU A 334 1.06 -7.78 2.23
CA LEU A 334 1.81 -7.05 1.21
C LEU A 334 2.93 -6.19 1.85
N THR A 335 2.58 -5.41 2.87
CA THR A 335 3.54 -4.50 3.50
C THR A 335 4.63 -5.21 4.29
N ASN A 336 4.39 -6.43 4.80
CA ASN A 336 5.41 -7.21 5.50
C ASN A 336 6.62 -7.51 4.60
N PHE A 337 6.43 -7.69 3.29
CA PHE A 337 7.53 -7.96 2.36
C PHE A 337 8.40 -6.72 2.02
N GLN A 338 8.14 -5.53 2.58
CA GLN A 338 9.13 -4.45 2.55
C GLN A 338 10.44 -4.83 3.25
N LYS A 339 10.37 -5.77 4.21
CA LYS A 339 11.50 -6.29 5.00
C LYS A 339 12.35 -7.32 4.25
N LEU A 340 11.93 -7.77 3.06
CA LEU A 340 12.62 -8.84 2.33
C LEU A 340 14.08 -8.51 2.09
N ARG A 341 14.95 -9.36 2.61
CA ARG A 341 16.41 -9.32 2.40
C ARG A 341 16.75 -10.03 1.09
N GLY A 342 16.69 -9.29 -0.01
CA GLY A 342 16.88 -9.86 -1.35
C GLY A 342 16.97 -8.80 -2.43
N LYS A 343 16.91 -9.24 -3.70
CA LYS A 343 16.89 -8.37 -4.87
C LYS A 343 15.46 -8.14 -5.34
N THR A 344 15.18 -6.95 -5.86
CA THR A 344 13.96 -6.67 -6.62
C THR A 344 14.27 -6.73 -8.12
N VAL A 345 13.48 -7.48 -8.86
CA VAL A 345 13.60 -7.65 -10.31
C VAL A 345 12.27 -7.30 -10.96
N VAL A 346 12.32 -6.61 -12.09
CA VAL A 346 11.14 -6.30 -12.93
C VAL A 346 11.08 -7.29 -14.08
N LYS A 347 9.92 -7.88 -14.28
CA LYS A 347 9.63 -8.80 -15.42
C LYS A 347 8.45 -8.29 -16.23
#